data_3cb2a6da8d776ab0231f4cb231bb66e0
#
_entry.id   3cb2a6da8d776ab0231f4cb231bb66e0
#
_cell.length_a   1.000
_cell.length_b   1.000
_cell.length_c   1.000
_cell.angle_alpha   90.00
_cell.angle_beta   90.00
_cell.angle_gamma   90.00
#
_symmetry.space_group_name_H-M   'P 1'
#
loop_
_entity.id
_entity.type
_entity.pdbx_description
1 polymer ?
#
loop_
_entity_poly.entity_id
_entity_poly.type
_entity_poly.pdbx_seq_one_letter_code
_entity_poly.pdbx_strand_id
1 'polypeptide(L)'
;MSKALIRQVQFFPLLAMLCTMVAALWVPHYSSMSQQVSELGIIDHPAAAFMPIAAMIAGASVCLFGIGLWFHASRAFGFTAAAAVIFGIAYISAGIFPTGTAMHGLYGLTMFYVLVPAFFAAELPAEHRTRLLVNVSLAAATLSFIYMWALLSGLDPQDTRGLTQRLAILVIFGWYPIASYMLLYGTGSASEDALGARAVTQEG
;
A
#
# COMPACT_ATOMS: atom_id res chain seq x y z
N MET A 1 -19.51 8.96 -4.36
CA MET A 1 -18.98 7.62 -4.75
C MET A 1 -17.46 7.57 -4.67
N SER A 2 -16.68 8.48 -5.24
CA SER A 2 -15.21 8.48 -5.18
C SER A 2 -14.62 8.46 -3.77
N LYS A 3 -15.16 9.25 -2.83
CA LYS A 3 -14.71 9.27 -1.42
C LYS A 3 -14.84 7.92 -0.73
N ALA A 4 -15.88 7.13 -1.03
CA ALA A 4 -16.05 5.80 -0.46
C ALA A 4 -14.99 4.81 -0.99
N LEU A 5 -14.66 4.89 -2.30
CA LEU A 5 -13.61 4.10 -2.93
C LEU A 5 -12.22 4.42 -2.37
N ILE A 6 -11.97 5.68 -2.01
CA ILE A 6 -10.73 6.10 -1.36
C ILE A 6 -10.71 5.66 0.11
N ARG A 7 -11.83 5.83 0.84
CA ARG A 7 -11.90 5.56 2.28
C ARG A 7 -11.71 4.09 2.65
N GLN A 8 -12.20 3.17 1.82
CA GLN A 8 -12.14 1.72 2.13
C GLN A 8 -10.70 1.20 2.25
N VAL A 9 -9.72 1.82 1.55
CA VAL A 9 -8.32 1.42 1.62
C VAL A 9 -7.68 1.71 2.99
N GLN A 10 -8.36 2.46 3.86
CA GLN A 10 -7.91 2.67 5.24
C GLN A 10 -7.89 1.38 6.06
N PHE A 11 -8.67 0.37 5.66
CA PHE A 11 -8.86 -0.85 6.44
C PHE A 11 -8.45 -2.09 5.66
N PHE A 12 -9.02 -2.31 4.47
CA PHE A 12 -8.99 -3.62 3.81
C PHE A 12 -7.59 -4.13 3.46
N PRO A 13 -6.68 -3.39 2.82
CA PRO A 13 -5.40 -3.96 2.40
C PRO A 13 -4.52 -4.36 3.58
N LEU A 14 -4.33 -3.44 4.53
CA LEU A 14 -3.48 -3.70 5.69
C LEU A 14 -4.08 -4.77 6.58
N LEU A 15 -5.39 -4.71 6.88
CA LEU A 15 -6.06 -5.69 7.73
C LEU A 15 -5.99 -7.10 7.13
N ALA A 16 -6.24 -7.25 5.81
CA ALA A 16 -6.14 -8.53 5.13
C ALA A 16 -4.74 -9.14 5.28
N MET A 17 -3.70 -8.34 5.10
CA MET A 17 -2.33 -8.80 5.24
C MET A 17 -1.96 -9.12 6.70
N LEU A 18 -2.41 -8.32 7.66
CA LEU A 18 -2.23 -8.61 9.08
C LEU A 18 -2.91 -9.91 9.50
N CYS A 19 -4.14 -10.14 9.04
CA CYS A 19 -4.84 -11.41 9.28
C CYS A 19 -4.05 -12.60 8.73
N THR A 20 -3.45 -12.48 7.55
CA THR A 20 -2.59 -13.53 6.98
C THR A 20 -1.34 -13.76 7.83
N MET A 21 -0.69 -12.70 8.30
CA MET A 21 0.49 -12.83 9.17
C MET A 21 0.15 -13.52 10.49
N VAL A 22 -1.01 -13.23 11.06
CA VAL A 22 -1.50 -13.88 12.27
C VAL A 22 -1.87 -15.33 11.98
N ALA A 23 -2.60 -15.61 10.89
CA ALA A 23 -2.96 -16.97 10.50
C ALA A 23 -1.73 -17.87 10.26
N ALA A 24 -0.64 -17.30 9.76
CA ALA A 24 0.62 -18.01 9.55
C ALA A 24 1.20 -18.64 10.82
N LEU A 25 0.87 -18.11 12.01
CA LEU A 25 1.34 -18.66 13.29
C LEU A 25 0.78 -20.05 13.61
N TRP A 26 -0.32 -20.44 12.97
CA TRP A 26 -0.94 -21.77 13.12
C TRP A 26 -0.56 -22.77 12.02
N VAL A 27 0.31 -22.36 11.07
CA VAL A 27 0.76 -23.26 10.00
C VAL A 27 1.97 -24.06 10.49
N PRO A 28 1.87 -25.41 10.62
CA PRO A 28 2.97 -26.23 11.08
C PRO A 28 4.20 -26.11 10.17
N HIS A 29 5.39 -26.11 10.76
CA HIS A 29 6.68 -26.04 10.05
C HIS A 29 6.90 -24.80 9.18
N TYR A 30 6.01 -23.81 9.24
CA TYR A 30 6.21 -22.53 8.57
C TYR A 30 6.94 -21.54 9.46
N SER A 31 8.06 -21.00 8.96
CA SER A 31 8.87 -20.01 9.67
C SER A 31 8.58 -18.60 9.17
N SER A 32 7.95 -17.79 10.02
CA SER A 32 7.70 -16.37 9.71
C SER A 32 8.99 -15.55 9.55
N MET A 33 10.12 -16.03 10.03
CA MET A 33 11.43 -15.38 9.88
C MET A 33 12.02 -15.62 8.48
N SER A 34 12.09 -16.87 8.05
CA SER A 34 12.80 -17.27 6.85
C SER A 34 11.91 -17.52 5.63
N GLN A 35 10.60 -17.73 5.82
CA GLN A 35 9.67 -17.98 4.72
C GLN A 35 8.80 -16.78 4.42
N GLN A 36 8.67 -16.47 3.14
CA GLN A 36 7.86 -15.35 2.65
C GLN A 36 6.36 -15.62 2.85
N VAL A 37 5.58 -14.55 3.04
CA VAL A 37 4.11 -14.64 3.18
C VAL A 37 3.48 -15.30 1.96
N SER A 38 4.01 -15.04 0.77
CA SER A 38 3.53 -15.66 -0.48
C SER A 38 3.72 -17.17 -0.54
N GLU A 39 4.68 -17.72 0.19
CA GLU A 39 4.92 -19.17 0.28
C GLU A 39 3.79 -19.91 1.02
N LEU A 40 2.98 -19.21 1.82
CA LEU A 40 1.76 -19.79 2.38
C LEU A 40 0.80 -20.27 1.30
N GLY A 41 0.75 -19.60 0.15
CA GLY A 41 -0.17 -19.96 -0.94
C GLY A 41 0.07 -21.33 -1.58
N ILE A 42 1.18 -22.01 -1.25
CA ILE A 42 1.49 -23.37 -1.73
C ILE A 42 1.43 -24.42 -0.61
N ILE A 43 1.05 -24.04 0.62
CA ILE A 43 0.95 -24.95 1.76
C ILE A 43 -0.50 -25.41 1.88
N ASP A 44 -0.69 -26.73 1.88
CA ASP A 44 -2.02 -27.35 2.11
C ASP A 44 -2.36 -27.35 3.60
N HIS A 45 -2.88 -26.20 4.07
CA HIS A 45 -3.34 -26.02 5.46
C HIS A 45 -4.45 -24.96 5.50
N PRO A 46 -5.52 -25.14 6.29
CA PRO A 46 -6.64 -24.19 6.34
C PRO A 46 -6.22 -22.75 6.69
N ALA A 47 -5.28 -22.57 7.62
CA ALA A 47 -4.76 -21.24 7.96
C ALA A 47 -3.92 -20.62 6.84
N ALA A 48 -3.28 -21.41 5.98
CA ALA A 48 -2.50 -20.92 4.85
C ALA A 48 -3.41 -20.38 3.73
N ALA A 49 -4.65 -20.86 3.61
CA ALA A 49 -5.64 -20.39 2.64
C ALA A 49 -6.03 -18.90 2.83
N PHE A 50 -5.71 -18.28 3.97
CA PHE A 50 -5.89 -16.83 4.16
C PHE A 50 -5.03 -16.01 3.22
N MET A 51 -3.84 -16.49 2.83
CA MET A 51 -2.91 -15.72 1.97
C MET A 51 -3.50 -15.38 0.59
N PRO A 52 -3.96 -16.34 -0.23
CA PRO A 52 -4.53 -16.02 -1.53
C PRO A 52 -5.78 -15.12 -1.43
N ILE A 53 -6.64 -15.36 -0.45
CA ILE A 53 -7.83 -14.53 -0.22
C ILE A 53 -7.44 -13.11 0.16
N ALA A 54 -6.50 -12.94 1.08
CA ALA A 54 -6.01 -11.64 1.51
C ALA A 54 -5.34 -10.86 0.36
N ALA A 55 -4.56 -11.54 -0.48
CA ALA A 55 -3.95 -10.93 -1.65
C ALA A 55 -5.01 -10.41 -2.64
N MET A 56 -6.07 -11.18 -2.90
CA MET A 56 -7.17 -10.74 -3.75
C MET A 56 -7.93 -9.55 -3.15
N ILE A 57 -8.23 -9.58 -1.85
CA ILE A 57 -8.91 -8.47 -1.15
C ILE A 57 -8.05 -7.21 -1.17
N ALA A 58 -6.77 -7.32 -0.84
CA ALA A 58 -5.85 -6.20 -0.83
C ALA A 58 -5.69 -5.61 -2.24
N GLY A 59 -5.49 -6.45 -3.25
CA GLY A 59 -5.37 -6.03 -4.64
C GLY A 59 -6.63 -5.34 -5.17
N ALA A 60 -7.82 -5.93 -4.92
CA ALA A 60 -9.10 -5.31 -5.29
C ALA A 60 -9.30 -3.95 -4.60
N SER A 61 -8.96 -3.86 -3.32
CA SER A 61 -9.03 -2.62 -2.56
C SER A 61 -8.13 -1.53 -3.15
N VAL A 62 -6.90 -1.89 -3.55
CA VAL A 62 -5.96 -0.97 -4.20
C VAL A 62 -6.44 -0.54 -5.59
N CYS A 63 -7.03 -1.43 -6.38
CA CYS A 63 -7.69 -1.07 -7.64
C CYS A 63 -8.81 -0.04 -7.43
N LEU A 64 -9.68 -0.28 -6.44
CA LEU A 64 -10.77 0.64 -6.10
C LEU A 64 -10.25 2.00 -5.62
N PHE A 65 -9.12 2.03 -4.89
CA PHE A 65 -8.44 3.26 -4.52
C PHE A 65 -7.98 4.04 -5.75
N GLY A 66 -7.28 3.39 -6.69
CA GLY A 66 -6.86 4.02 -7.94
C GLY A 66 -8.04 4.60 -8.73
N ILE A 67 -9.12 3.83 -8.89
CA ILE A 67 -10.36 4.28 -9.53
C ILE A 67 -10.96 5.47 -8.76
N GLY A 68 -10.96 5.41 -7.42
CA GLY A 68 -11.45 6.48 -6.57
C GLY A 68 -10.68 7.78 -6.75
N LEU A 69 -9.35 7.71 -6.82
CA LEU A 69 -8.47 8.86 -7.07
C LEU A 69 -8.73 9.48 -8.43
N TRP A 70 -8.87 8.67 -9.48
CA TRP A 70 -9.16 9.14 -10.83
C TRP A 70 -10.41 10.04 -10.89
N PHE A 71 -11.45 9.69 -10.13
CA PHE A 71 -12.71 10.44 -10.10
C PHE A 71 -12.77 11.51 -9.00
N HIS A 72 -11.80 11.58 -8.08
CA HIS A 72 -11.89 12.46 -6.92
C HIS A 72 -11.44 13.89 -7.24
N ALA A 73 -10.27 14.08 -7.78
CA ALA A 73 -9.62 15.39 -7.91
C ALA A 73 -9.48 15.83 -9.38
N SER A 74 -10.55 15.75 -10.15
CA SER A 74 -10.60 16.22 -11.55
C SER A 74 -9.40 15.71 -12.39
N ARG A 75 -9.01 14.44 -12.16
CA ARG A 75 -7.89 13.75 -12.82
C ARG A 75 -6.48 14.20 -12.38
N ALA A 76 -6.34 14.89 -11.24
CA ALA A 76 -5.02 15.28 -10.73
C ALA A 76 -4.11 14.06 -10.46
N PHE A 77 -4.66 12.89 -10.13
CA PHE A 77 -3.95 11.66 -9.79
C PHE A 77 -3.89 10.65 -10.95
N GLY A 78 -3.45 11.06 -12.13
CA GLY A 78 -3.45 10.19 -13.31
C GLY A 78 -2.45 9.02 -13.21
N PHE A 79 -1.20 9.29 -12.90
CA PHE A 79 -0.15 8.27 -12.78
C PHE A 79 -0.32 7.44 -11.51
N THR A 80 -0.71 8.05 -10.39
CA THR A 80 -1.03 7.33 -9.14
C THR A 80 -2.16 6.33 -9.36
N ALA A 81 -3.25 6.76 -10.01
CA ALA A 81 -4.39 5.91 -10.30
C ALA A 81 -4.00 4.72 -11.20
N ALA A 82 -3.25 4.97 -12.26
CA ALA A 82 -2.78 3.92 -13.16
C ALA A 82 -1.85 2.93 -12.42
N ALA A 83 -0.86 3.44 -11.68
CA ALA A 83 0.06 2.60 -10.91
C ALA A 83 -0.68 1.75 -9.86
N ALA A 84 -1.66 2.32 -9.16
CA ALA A 84 -2.46 1.60 -8.17
C ALA A 84 -3.30 0.49 -8.82
N VAL A 85 -3.92 0.75 -9.97
CA VAL A 85 -4.70 -0.28 -10.68
C VAL A 85 -3.78 -1.40 -11.18
N ILE A 86 -2.62 -1.07 -11.77
CA ILE A 86 -1.65 -2.08 -12.24
C ILE A 86 -1.16 -2.93 -11.06
N PHE A 87 -0.74 -2.31 -9.96
CA PHE A 87 -0.32 -3.02 -8.75
C PHE A 87 -1.44 -3.89 -8.20
N GLY A 88 -2.67 -3.36 -8.08
CA GLY A 88 -3.81 -4.09 -7.56
C GLY A 88 -4.15 -5.33 -8.39
N ILE A 89 -4.15 -5.23 -9.73
CA ILE A 89 -4.36 -6.36 -10.62
C ILE A 89 -3.25 -7.41 -10.46
N ALA A 90 -1.99 -6.96 -10.39
CA ALA A 90 -0.86 -7.87 -10.19
C ALA A 90 -0.92 -8.57 -8.82
N TYR A 91 -1.43 -7.89 -7.79
CA TYR A 91 -1.59 -8.46 -6.47
C TYR A 91 -2.78 -9.43 -6.38
N ILE A 92 -3.88 -9.20 -7.13
CA ILE A 92 -4.96 -10.18 -7.34
C ILE A 92 -4.40 -11.43 -8.01
N SER A 93 -3.57 -11.26 -9.04
CA SER A 93 -2.89 -12.37 -9.72
C SER A 93 -2.03 -13.20 -8.77
N ALA A 94 -1.35 -12.54 -7.81
CA ALA A 94 -0.58 -13.23 -6.76
C ALA A 94 -1.45 -14.08 -5.82
N GLY A 95 -2.72 -13.73 -5.65
CA GLY A 95 -3.68 -14.57 -4.92
C GLY A 95 -4.24 -15.74 -5.72
N ILE A 96 -4.26 -15.64 -7.06
CA ILE A 96 -4.82 -16.69 -7.93
C ILE A 96 -3.74 -17.72 -8.31
N PHE A 97 -2.53 -17.26 -8.59
CA PHE A 97 -1.45 -18.11 -9.08
C PHE A 97 -0.42 -18.39 -7.98
N PRO A 98 0.06 -19.63 -7.87
CA PRO A 98 1.01 -19.97 -6.81
C PRO A 98 2.36 -19.28 -6.99
N THR A 99 3.03 -19.06 -5.87
CA THR A 99 4.41 -18.53 -5.82
C THR A 99 5.35 -19.41 -6.67
N GLY A 100 6.33 -18.78 -7.31
CA GLY A 100 7.25 -19.44 -8.24
C GLY A 100 6.78 -19.45 -9.70
N THR A 101 5.54 -19.05 -9.99
CA THR A 101 5.06 -18.86 -11.36
C THR A 101 5.21 -17.40 -11.82
N ALA A 102 5.41 -17.16 -13.11
CA ALA A 102 5.49 -15.81 -13.66
C ALA A 102 4.20 -15.00 -13.43
N MET A 103 3.06 -15.68 -13.38
CA MET A 103 1.75 -15.07 -13.12
C MET A 103 1.55 -14.66 -11.66
N HIS A 104 2.27 -15.23 -10.69
CA HIS A 104 2.14 -14.85 -9.28
C HIS A 104 2.33 -13.35 -9.06
N GLY A 105 3.29 -12.73 -9.69
CA GLY A 105 3.49 -11.27 -9.63
C GLY A 105 3.16 -10.57 -10.96
N LEU A 106 2.37 -11.22 -11.83
CA LEU A 106 1.99 -10.76 -13.16
C LEU A 106 3.21 -10.19 -13.91
N TYR A 107 4.21 -11.07 -14.12
CA TYR A 107 5.47 -10.72 -14.79
C TYR A 107 6.23 -9.53 -14.16
N GLY A 108 6.16 -9.38 -12.84
CA GLY A 108 6.85 -8.33 -12.09
C GLY A 108 6.07 -7.02 -11.92
N LEU A 109 4.85 -6.92 -12.45
CA LEU A 109 4.02 -5.71 -12.29
C LEU A 109 3.60 -5.43 -10.83
N THR A 110 3.71 -6.41 -9.91
CA THR A 110 3.57 -6.14 -8.48
C THR A 110 4.53 -5.05 -7.99
N MET A 111 5.70 -4.87 -8.63
CA MET A 111 6.68 -3.84 -8.25
C MET A 111 6.18 -2.41 -8.43
N PHE A 112 5.04 -2.20 -9.08
CA PHE A 112 4.37 -0.91 -9.12
C PHE A 112 3.99 -0.36 -7.75
N TYR A 113 4.02 -1.19 -6.68
CA TYR A 113 3.83 -0.70 -5.30
C TYR A 113 4.80 0.43 -4.92
N VAL A 114 5.99 0.48 -5.51
CA VAL A 114 6.95 1.57 -5.29
C VAL A 114 6.46 2.88 -5.90
N LEU A 115 5.82 2.80 -7.07
CA LEU A 115 5.41 3.97 -7.85
C LEU A 115 4.15 4.63 -7.29
N VAL A 116 3.26 3.87 -6.64
CA VAL A 116 1.99 4.43 -6.11
C VAL A 116 2.25 5.58 -5.14
N PRO A 117 3.02 5.43 -4.05
CA PRO A 117 3.28 6.54 -3.12
C PRO A 117 4.18 7.62 -3.73
N ALA A 118 5.08 7.28 -4.67
CA ALA A 118 5.93 8.25 -5.35
C ALA A 118 5.11 9.20 -6.24
N PHE A 119 4.26 8.65 -7.11
CA PHE A 119 3.37 9.44 -7.95
C PHE A 119 2.35 10.22 -7.14
N PHE A 120 1.81 9.62 -6.07
CA PHE A 120 0.90 10.32 -5.17
C PHE A 120 1.53 11.59 -4.60
N ALA A 121 2.77 11.53 -4.11
CA ALA A 121 3.49 12.71 -3.61
C ALA A 121 3.71 13.77 -4.70
N ALA A 122 3.98 13.34 -5.94
CA ALA A 122 4.22 14.23 -7.07
C ALA A 122 2.94 14.92 -7.57
N GLU A 123 1.84 14.16 -7.65
CA GLU A 123 0.54 14.60 -8.17
C GLU A 123 -0.36 15.27 -7.14
N LEU A 124 0.07 15.35 -5.87
CA LEU A 124 -0.74 15.89 -4.78
C LEU A 124 -1.12 17.36 -5.06
N PRO A 125 -2.43 17.69 -5.14
CA PRO A 125 -2.91 19.05 -5.35
C PRO A 125 -2.44 19.99 -4.22
N ALA A 126 -2.23 21.27 -4.53
CA ALA A 126 -1.68 22.26 -3.61
C ALA A 126 -2.47 22.36 -2.29
N GLU A 127 -3.80 22.26 -2.36
CA GLU A 127 -4.70 22.31 -1.20
C GLU A 127 -4.57 21.13 -0.24
N HIS A 128 -4.03 20.00 -0.72
CA HIS A 128 -3.78 18.79 0.09
C HIS A 128 -2.29 18.57 0.39
N ARG A 129 -1.40 19.42 -0.17
CA ARG A 129 0.05 19.24 -0.15
C ARG A 129 0.68 19.66 1.18
N THR A 130 0.52 18.84 2.21
CA THR A 130 1.23 19.05 3.48
C THR A 130 2.62 18.41 3.45
N ARG A 131 3.59 19.02 4.18
CA ARG A 131 4.95 18.45 4.30
C ARG A 131 4.94 17.03 4.86
N LEU A 132 4.05 16.76 5.83
CA LEU A 132 3.92 15.44 6.42
C LEU A 132 3.48 14.41 5.39
N LEU A 133 2.42 14.69 4.61
CA LEU A 133 1.89 13.76 3.63
C LEU A 133 2.89 13.46 2.51
N VAL A 134 3.58 14.49 2.02
CA VAL A 134 4.65 14.32 1.03
C VAL A 134 5.78 13.46 1.60
N ASN A 135 6.29 13.79 2.80
CA ASN A 135 7.41 13.05 3.40
C ASN A 135 7.06 11.59 3.70
N VAL A 136 5.85 11.31 4.22
CA VAL A 136 5.39 9.95 4.48
C VAL A 136 5.28 9.16 3.17
N SER A 137 4.78 9.78 2.10
CA SER A 137 4.66 9.12 0.80
C SER A 137 6.03 8.84 0.17
N LEU A 138 6.95 9.80 0.23
CA LEU A 138 8.32 9.59 -0.25
C LEU A 138 9.08 8.57 0.59
N ALA A 139 8.91 8.58 1.91
CA ALA A 139 9.49 7.56 2.80
C ALA A 139 8.97 6.16 2.46
N ALA A 140 7.65 6.02 2.27
CA ALA A 140 7.05 4.74 1.86
C ALA A 140 7.58 4.27 0.50
N ALA A 141 7.69 5.16 -0.49
CA ALA A 141 8.26 4.84 -1.80
C ALA A 141 9.73 4.40 -1.67
N THR A 142 10.54 5.14 -0.91
CA THR A 142 11.97 4.85 -0.72
C THR A 142 12.18 3.51 -0.01
N LEU A 143 11.48 3.25 1.09
CA LEU A 143 11.57 1.97 1.82
C LEU A 143 11.10 0.80 0.96
N SER A 144 10.03 1.00 0.19
CA SER A 144 9.54 0.00 -0.77
C SER A 144 10.55 -0.27 -1.89
N PHE A 145 11.23 0.77 -2.37
CA PHE A 145 12.30 0.64 -3.37
C PHE A 145 13.51 -0.10 -2.80
N ILE A 146 13.93 0.20 -1.57
CA ILE A 146 15.03 -0.51 -0.90
C ILE A 146 14.71 -1.99 -0.77
N TYR A 147 13.49 -2.34 -0.35
CA TYR A 147 13.06 -3.74 -0.29
C TYR A 147 13.07 -4.41 -1.67
N MET A 148 12.52 -3.75 -2.68
CA MET A 148 12.53 -4.25 -4.06
C MET A 148 13.97 -4.49 -4.55
N TRP A 149 14.85 -3.54 -4.29
CA TRP A 149 16.27 -3.65 -4.66
C TRP A 149 16.95 -4.82 -3.97
N ALA A 150 16.75 -4.96 -2.65
CA ALA A 150 17.31 -6.08 -1.87
C ALA A 150 16.84 -7.43 -2.42
N LEU A 151 15.53 -7.54 -2.75
CA LEU A 151 14.94 -8.75 -3.32
C LEU A 151 15.54 -9.09 -4.70
N LEU A 152 15.63 -8.10 -5.60
CA LEU A 152 16.13 -8.32 -6.98
C LEU A 152 17.62 -8.58 -7.05
N SER A 153 18.40 -7.95 -6.17
CA SER A 153 19.85 -8.12 -6.12
C SER A 153 20.31 -9.36 -5.35
N GLY A 154 19.38 -10.10 -4.73
CA GLY A 154 19.73 -11.25 -3.87
C GLY A 154 20.38 -10.86 -2.55
N LEU A 155 20.29 -9.58 -2.16
CA LEU A 155 20.81 -9.09 -0.88
C LEU A 155 19.89 -9.38 0.30
N ASP A 156 18.67 -9.89 0.05
CA ASP A 156 17.73 -10.29 1.08
C ASP A 156 18.16 -11.65 1.68
N PRO A 157 18.64 -11.69 2.95
CA PRO A 157 19.20 -12.91 3.51
C PRO A 157 18.13 -14.00 3.67
N GLN A 158 18.45 -15.23 3.27
CA GLN A 158 17.48 -16.34 3.28
C GLN A 158 16.90 -16.59 4.68
N ASP A 159 17.68 -16.42 5.74
CA ASP A 159 17.25 -16.67 7.11
C ASP A 159 16.26 -15.63 7.65
N THR A 160 16.18 -14.45 7.03
CA THR A 160 15.34 -13.32 7.46
C THR A 160 14.42 -12.79 6.37
N ARG A 161 14.40 -13.38 5.17
CA ARG A 161 13.58 -12.88 4.05
C ARG A 161 12.08 -12.85 4.33
N GLY A 162 11.60 -13.73 5.21
CA GLY A 162 10.23 -13.71 5.69
C GLY A 162 9.93 -12.49 6.56
N LEU A 163 10.86 -12.09 7.42
CA LEU A 163 10.75 -10.90 8.25
C LEU A 163 10.84 -9.63 7.39
N THR A 164 11.82 -9.54 6.49
CA THR A 164 11.99 -8.39 5.59
C THR A 164 10.75 -8.16 4.73
N GLN A 165 10.13 -9.22 4.20
CA GLN A 165 8.88 -9.09 3.45
C GLN A 165 7.73 -8.58 4.34
N ARG A 166 7.61 -9.03 5.58
CA ARG A 166 6.56 -8.57 6.51
C ARG A 166 6.72 -7.10 6.84
N LEU A 167 7.94 -6.65 7.10
CA LEU A 167 8.24 -5.23 7.29
C LEU A 167 7.88 -4.41 6.05
N ALA A 168 8.23 -4.91 4.86
CA ALA A 168 7.85 -4.27 3.60
C ALA A 168 6.32 -4.21 3.41
N ILE A 169 5.59 -5.27 3.73
CA ILE A 169 4.12 -5.30 3.70
C ILE A 169 3.52 -4.22 4.60
N LEU A 170 4.07 -4.03 5.82
CA LEU A 170 3.62 -2.96 6.72
C LEU A 170 3.85 -1.57 6.13
N VAL A 171 4.97 -1.35 5.44
CA VAL A 171 5.24 -0.08 4.75
C VAL A 171 4.30 0.11 3.55
N ILE A 172 4.22 -0.90 2.66
CA ILE A 172 3.45 -0.84 1.41
C ILE A 172 1.96 -0.61 1.71
N PHE A 173 1.36 -1.43 2.57
CA PHE A 173 -0.07 -1.34 2.87
C PHE A 173 -0.40 -0.38 4.01
N GLY A 174 0.53 -0.09 4.94
CA GLY A 174 0.37 0.89 6.00
C GLY A 174 0.35 2.34 5.51
N TRP A 175 0.93 2.62 4.34
CA TRP A 175 0.86 3.93 3.71
C TRP A 175 -0.57 4.31 3.31
N TYR A 176 -1.37 3.37 2.79
CA TYR A 176 -2.73 3.65 2.28
C TYR A 176 -3.69 4.25 3.30
N PRO A 177 -3.79 3.74 4.55
CA PRO A 177 -4.58 4.38 5.59
C PRO A 177 -4.22 5.85 5.81
N ILE A 178 -2.92 6.14 5.91
CA ILE A 178 -2.40 7.48 6.18
C ILE A 178 -2.72 8.41 5.01
N ALA A 179 -2.37 8.00 3.79
CA ALA A 179 -2.60 8.78 2.58
C ALA A 179 -4.08 9.08 2.34
N SER A 180 -4.93 8.05 2.47
CA SER A 180 -6.37 8.18 2.31
C SER A 180 -7.00 9.08 3.39
N TYR A 181 -6.60 8.91 4.66
CA TYR A 181 -7.10 9.74 5.75
C TYR A 181 -6.72 11.21 5.56
N MET A 182 -5.45 11.48 5.31
CA MET A 182 -4.96 12.86 5.13
C MET A 182 -5.54 13.52 3.88
N LEU A 183 -5.73 12.78 2.79
CA LEU A 183 -6.37 13.31 1.58
C LEU A 183 -7.83 13.69 1.82
N LEU A 184 -8.56 12.91 2.59
CA LEU A 184 -10.01 13.12 2.78
C LEU A 184 -10.33 14.11 3.90
N TYR A 185 -9.46 14.24 4.91
CA TYR A 185 -9.76 14.95 6.15
C TYR A 185 -8.67 15.96 6.58
N GLY A 186 -7.50 15.97 5.94
CA GLY A 186 -6.33 16.75 6.37
C GLY A 186 -6.36 18.25 6.02
N THR A 187 -7.40 18.77 5.38
CA THR A 187 -7.45 20.17 4.90
C THR A 187 -8.03 21.17 5.90
N GLY A 188 -8.47 20.71 7.10
CA GLY A 188 -9.19 21.57 8.06
C GLY A 188 -8.32 22.50 8.91
N SER A 189 -7.06 22.16 9.20
CA SER A 189 -6.25 22.92 10.19
C SER A 189 -5.49 24.11 9.59
N ALA A 190 -5.05 24.01 8.35
CA ALA A 190 -4.24 25.07 7.72
C ALA A 190 -5.04 26.35 7.40
N SER A 191 -6.37 26.25 7.20
CA SER A 191 -7.23 27.39 6.91
C SER A 191 -7.63 28.15 8.19
N GLU A 192 -7.79 27.45 9.32
CA GLU A 192 -8.10 28.07 10.60
C GLU A 192 -6.91 28.83 11.18
N ASP A 193 -5.69 28.28 11.07
CA ASP A 193 -4.46 28.97 11.48
C ASP A 193 -4.17 30.20 10.63
N ALA A 194 -4.46 30.17 9.32
CA ALA A 194 -4.31 31.32 8.44
C ALA A 194 -5.36 32.42 8.68
N LEU A 195 -6.57 32.04 9.06
CA LEU A 195 -7.64 32.99 9.44
C LEU A 195 -7.37 33.62 10.81
N GLY A 196 -6.91 32.83 11.79
CA GLY A 196 -6.49 33.30 13.10
C GLY A 196 -5.32 34.29 13.03
N ALA A 197 -4.30 33.99 12.21
CA ALA A 197 -3.15 34.87 12.00
C ALA A 197 -3.53 36.20 11.33
N ARG A 198 -4.52 36.21 10.41
CA ARG A 198 -5.01 37.44 9.77
C ARG A 198 -5.88 38.31 10.70
N ALA A 199 -6.64 37.71 11.60
CA ALA A 199 -7.43 38.42 12.57
C ALA A 199 -6.55 39.20 13.56
N VAL A 200 -5.46 38.58 14.04
CA VAL A 200 -4.51 39.21 14.95
C VAL A 200 -3.74 40.39 14.33
N THR A 201 -3.49 40.35 13.00
CA THR A 201 -2.79 41.45 12.29
C THR A 201 -3.69 42.64 11.91
N GLN A 202 -5.01 42.53 12.05
CA GLN A 202 -5.94 43.64 11.78
C GLN A 202 -6.34 44.44 13.04
N GLU A 203 -6.03 43.95 14.24
CA GLU A 203 -6.34 44.62 15.50
C GLU A 203 -5.15 45.39 16.12
N GLY A 204 -4.02 45.42 15.44
CA GLY A 204 -2.81 46.17 15.86
C GLY A 204 -2.47 47.30 14.91
#